data_4401cbe75c249c7c286a7fd2c7283e75
#
_entry.id   4401cbe75c249c7c286a7fd2c7283e75
#
_cell.length_a   1.000
_cell.length_b   1.000
_cell.length_c   1.000
_cell.angle_alpha   90.00
_cell.angle_beta   90.00
_cell.angle_gamma   90.00
#
_symmetry.space_group_name_H-M   'P 1'
#
loop_
_entity.id
_entity.type
_entity.pdbx_description
1 polymer ?
#
loop_
_entity_poly.entity_id
_entity_poly.type
_entity_poly.pdbx_seq_one_letter_code
_entity_poly.pdbx_strand_id
1 'polypeptide(L)'
;VFFAAPVFAQPAIDPNLPKFPTPPPKVTAEDSIIDPPYADAPEYKVDPAVPQGEIREFILYSEDSKIYPGIVRIENEISAKRDTYGNRTPAPEAQVSKPGRYERHVFVYIPKQVKANAPFMVVQDGRSYINRMAPVLDNMIAAGRVPAMIIVATDSGGSDAQGSQRGLEYDTLSDRYSNWVEQELLPAVSQRYGVSFTSDPEGRATMGGSSGAICAWTMAWYHPERYRKVLSYSGTFVNQASPLDPKTPRGGWEYHATMIPKAAKKPIRIWMEVGEKDNHFDDPENTRHNWPLANNRMAAVLKQKGYDNKYVFAMNAGHVDNRVVRQTLPSALEWLWRGYPK
;
A
#
# COMPACT_ATOMS: atom_id res chain seq x y z
N VAL A 1 -32.27 -2.40 -35.41
CA VAL A 1 -32.27 -1.10 -34.73
C VAL A 1 -31.03 -1.13 -33.86
N PHE A 2 -29.95 -0.44 -34.27
CA PHE A 2 -28.74 -0.28 -33.48
C PHE A 2 -28.97 0.87 -32.50
N PHE A 3 -28.98 0.61 -31.20
CA PHE A 3 -28.89 1.64 -30.16
C PHE A 3 -27.43 2.09 -30.06
N ALA A 4 -27.17 3.33 -30.45
CA ALA A 4 -25.89 3.97 -30.17
C ALA A 4 -25.77 4.18 -28.65
N ALA A 5 -24.69 3.69 -28.04
CA ALA A 5 -24.38 3.97 -26.64
C ALA A 5 -24.21 5.50 -26.45
N PRO A 6 -24.70 6.09 -25.35
CA PRO A 6 -24.53 7.50 -25.11
C PRO A 6 -23.01 7.82 -24.94
N VAL A 7 -22.53 8.68 -25.82
CA VAL A 7 -21.20 9.30 -25.65
C VAL A 7 -21.30 10.24 -24.44
N PHE A 8 -20.76 9.85 -23.31
CA PHE A 8 -20.60 10.76 -22.20
C PHE A 8 -19.59 11.83 -22.60
N ALA A 9 -20.07 13.10 -22.68
CA ALA A 9 -19.19 14.23 -22.91
C ALA A 9 -18.13 14.26 -21.77
N GLN A 10 -16.86 14.36 -22.14
CA GLN A 10 -15.80 14.57 -21.15
C GLN A 10 -16.12 15.84 -20.37
N PRO A 11 -15.97 15.82 -19.02
CA PRO A 11 -16.22 17.00 -18.22
C PRO A 11 -15.27 18.12 -18.64
N ALA A 12 -15.81 19.34 -18.78
CA ALA A 12 -15.03 20.51 -19.13
C ALA A 12 -13.93 20.74 -18.07
N ILE A 13 -12.71 21.00 -18.54
CA ILE A 13 -11.55 21.30 -17.67
C ILE A 13 -11.77 22.65 -17.02
N ASP A 14 -11.75 22.74 -15.69
CA ASP A 14 -11.76 24.01 -14.97
C ASP A 14 -10.49 24.81 -15.27
N PRO A 15 -10.58 25.98 -15.92
CA PRO A 15 -9.41 26.79 -16.23
C PRO A 15 -8.70 27.33 -14.98
N ASN A 16 -9.35 27.32 -13.82
CA ASN A 16 -8.80 27.80 -12.55
C ASN A 16 -8.09 26.71 -11.74
N LEU A 17 -8.08 25.46 -12.20
CA LEU A 17 -7.28 24.43 -11.54
C LEU A 17 -5.80 24.82 -11.55
N PRO A 18 -5.07 24.60 -10.44
CA PRO A 18 -3.63 24.78 -10.42
C PRO A 18 -3.00 24.03 -11.60
N LYS A 19 -2.32 24.76 -12.49
CA LYS A 19 -1.56 24.14 -13.57
C LYS A 19 -0.44 23.32 -12.93
N PHE A 20 -0.49 22.02 -13.11
CA PHE A 20 0.66 21.20 -12.75
C PHE A 20 1.84 21.57 -13.65
N PRO A 21 3.09 21.47 -13.16
CA PRO A 21 4.24 21.60 -14.04
C PRO A 21 4.07 20.61 -15.19
N THR A 22 3.89 21.15 -16.38
CA THR A 22 3.76 20.40 -17.63
C THR A 22 5.14 20.22 -18.27
N PRO A 23 5.43 19.10 -18.88
CA PRO A 23 4.59 17.91 -19.01
C PRO A 23 4.56 17.06 -17.73
N PRO A 24 3.55 16.18 -17.55
CA PRO A 24 3.58 15.21 -16.46
C PRO A 24 4.87 14.38 -16.54
N PRO A 25 5.43 13.97 -15.38
CA PRO A 25 6.68 13.22 -15.37
C PRO A 25 6.50 11.94 -16.19
N LYS A 26 7.40 11.73 -17.15
CA LYS A 26 7.49 10.50 -17.92
C LYS A 26 8.38 9.52 -17.17
N VAL A 27 8.13 8.23 -17.37
CA VAL A 27 9.08 7.17 -17.00
C VAL A 27 10.38 7.42 -17.74
N THR A 28 11.48 7.44 -17.03
CA THR A 28 12.82 7.74 -17.58
C THR A 28 13.61 6.46 -17.83
N ALA A 29 14.72 6.55 -18.57
CA ALA A 29 15.62 5.42 -18.80
C ALA A 29 16.28 4.87 -17.50
N GLU A 30 16.25 5.65 -16.40
CA GLU A 30 16.75 5.21 -15.10
C GLU A 30 15.72 4.38 -14.31
N ASP A 31 14.44 4.44 -14.70
CA ASP A 31 13.40 3.62 -14.16
C ASP A 31 13.46 2.24 -14.84
N SER A 32 12.96 1.21 -14.16
CA SER A 32 12.86 -0.10 -14.78
C SER A 32 11.53 -0.22 -15.51
N ILE A 33 11.59 -0.42 -16.82
CA ILE A 33 10.44 -0.78 -17.63
C ILE A 33 10.48 -2.29 -17.81
N ILE A 34 9.36 -2.96 -17.57
CA ILE A 34 9.21 -4.40 -17.79
C ILE A 34 8.06 -4.67 -18.74
N ASP A 35 8.25 -5.62 -19.64
CA ASP A 35 7.31 -5.96 -20.71
C ASP A 35 6.73 -7.36 -20.51
N PRO A 36 5.49 -7.61 -20.98
CA PRO A 36 4.96 -8.97 -21.08
C PRO A 36 5.73 -9.79 -22.14
N PRO A 37 5.71 -11.15 -22.06
CA PRO A 37 4.94 -11.93 -21.10
C PRO A 37 5.55 -11.93 -19.71
N TYR A 38 4.72 -11.72 -18.69
CA TYR A 38 5.14 -11.83 -17.28
C TYR A 38 5.18 -13.30 -16.86
N ALA A 39 6.26 -13.70 -16.21
CA ALA A 39 6.47 -15.06 -15.73
C ALA A 39 6.65 -15.09 -14.22
N ASP A 40 6.21 -16.17 -13.60
CA ASP A 40 6.45 -16.41 -12.18
C ASP A 40 7.96 -16.48 -11.91
N ALA A 41 8.42 -15.81 -10.88
CA ALA A 41 9.79 -15.98 -10.41
C ALA A 41 9.99 -17.39 -9.87
N PRO A 42 11.18 -17.98 -10.06
CA PRO A 42 11.44 -19.37 -9.65
C PRO A 42 11.23 -19.62 -8.15
N GLU A 43 11.37 -18.61 -7.31
CA GLU A 43 11.16 -18.66 -5.86
C GLU A 43 9.73 -18.99 -5.45
N TYR A 44 8.76 -18.90 -6.36
CA TYR A 44 7.39 -19.36 -6.09
C TYR A 44 7.23 -20.87 -6.08
N LYS A 45 8.20 -21.61 -6.63
CA LYS A 45 8.19 -23.06 -6.60
C LYS A 45 8.62 -23.53 -5.22
N VAL A 46 7.73 -24.31 -4.55
CA VAL A 46 8.07 -24.92 -3.26
C VAL A 46 9.27 -25.87 -3.47
N ASP A 47 10.34 -25.64 -2.71
CA ASP A 47 11.49 -26.52 -2.64
C ASP A 47 11.44 -27.30 -1.32
N PRO A 48 11.16 -28.61 -1.34
CA PRO A 48 11.07 -29.41 -0.11
C PRO A 48 12.43 -29.59 0.60
N ALA A 49 13.54 -29.24 -0.04
CA ALA A 49 14.88 -29.33 0.56
C ALA A 49 15.19 -28.12 1.47
N VAL A 50 14.44 -27.03 1.36
CA VAL A 50 14.64 -25.86 2.24
C VAL A 50 13.71 -25.91 3.46
N PRO A 51 14.14 -25.34 4.60
CA PRO A 51 13.27 -25.23 5.78
C PRO A 51 12.00 -24.43 5.48
N GLN A 52 10.85 -25.05 5.72
CA GLN A 52 9.55 -24.42 5.49
C GLN A 52 9.09 -23.67 6.74
N GLY A 53 8.70 -22.40 6.59
CA GLY A 53 8.04 -21.63 7.63
C GLY A 53 6.58 -22.05 7.85
N GLU A 54 5.97 -21.57 8.89
CA GLU A 54 4.57 -21.84 9.23
C GLU A 54 3.71 -20.61 9.02
N ILE A 55 2.52 -20.79 8.44
CA ILE A 55 1.47 -19.77 8.44
C ILE A 55 0.51 -20.07 9.57
N ARG A 56 0.30 -19.10 10.44
CA ARG A 56 -0.68 -19.13 11.54
C ARG A 56 -1.74 -18.06 11.28
N GLU A 57 -2.98 -18.35 11.68
CA GLU A 57 -4.10 -17.43 11.51
C GLU A 57 -4.84 -17.22 12.83
N PHE A 58 -5.33 -16.01 13.06
CA PHE A 58 -6.28 -15.69 14.12
C PHE A 58 -7.15 -14.49 13.73
N ILE A 59 -8.19 -14.25 14.51
CA ILE A 59 -9.12 -13.15 14.30
C ILE A 59 -8.95 -12.13 15.43
N LEU A 60 -8.90 -10.85 15.06
CA LEU A 60 -9.09 -9.72 15.96
C LEU A 60 -10.52 -9.19 15.77
N TYR A 61 -11.22 -9.01 16.88
CA TYR A 61 -12.57 -8.46 16.88
C TYR A 61 -12.54 -6.95 17.13
N SER A 62 -13.40 -6.22 16.44
CA SER A 62 -13.45 -4.77 16.53
C SER A 62 -13.74 -4.25 17.94
N GLU A 63 -14.55 -4.99 18.73
CA GLU A 63 -14.88 -4.64 20.10
C GLU A 63 -13.68 -4.66 21.05
N ASP A 64 -12.63 -5.39 20.71
CA ASP A 64 -11.39 -5.45 21.49
C ASP A 64 -10.40 -4.32 21.10
N SER A 65 -10.64 -3.63 19.99
CA SER A 65 -9.80 -2.55 19.51
C SER A 65 -10.21 -1.21 20.10
N LYS A 66 -9.24 -0.51 20.71
CA LYS A 66 -9.43 0.87 21.18
C LYS A 66 -9.26 1.89 20.06
N ILE A 67 -8.43 1.56 19.06
CA ILE A 67 -8.09 2.45 17.95
C ILE A 67 -9.11 2.32 16.80
N TYR A 68 -9.53 1.09 16.50
CA TYR A 68 -10.48 0.80 15.44
C TYR A 68 -11.65 -0.05 15.96
N PRO A 69 -12.53 0.53 16.77
CA PRO A 69 -13.67 -0.22 17.34
C PRO A 69 -14.73 -0.59 16.30
N GLY A 70 -14.51 -0.21 15.05
CA GLY A 70 -15.43 -0.50 13.95
C GLY A 70 -16.32 0.68 13.58
N ILE A 71 -16.61 0.78 12.29
CA ILE A 71 -17.57 1.72 11.75
C ILE A 71 -18.45 1.02 10.71
N VAL A 72 -19.74 1.40 10.68
CA VAL A 72 -20.63 1.16 9.54
C VAL A 72 -20.97 2.52 8.97
N ARG A 73 -20.67 2.74 7.71
CA ARG A 73 -21.08 3.95 7.00
C ARG A 73 -22.46 3.70 6.37
N ILE A 74 -23.28 4.74 6.39
CA ILE A 74 -24.56 4.72 5.69
C ILE A 74 -24.29 4.86 4.19
N GLU A 75 -25.01 4.12 3.35
CA GLU A 75 -24.83 4.10 1.88
C GLU A 75 -24.73 5.50 1.23
N ASN A 76 -25.47 6.46 1.74
CA ASN A 76 -25.46 7.85 1.27
C ASN A 76 -24.11 8.59 1.52
N GLU A 77 -23.29 8.09 2.43
CA GLU A 77 -21.96 8.64 2.70
C GLU A 77 -20.92 8.15 1.69
N ILE A 78 -21.12 6.94 1.17
CA ILE A 78 -20.25 6.31 0.15
C ILE A 78 -20.38 7.06 -1.18
N SER A 79 -21.55 7.60 -1.45
CA SER A 79 -21.86 8.37 -2.65
C SER A 79 -21.53 9.86 -2.55
N ALA A 80 -20.61 10.28 -1.68
CA ALA A 80 -20.10 11.64 -1.69
C ALA A 80 -19.74 12.00 -3.14
N LYS A 81 -20.56 12.85 -3.75
CA LYS A 81 -20.45 13.21 -5.17
C LYS A 81 -19.05 13.76 -5.40
N ARG A 82 -18.34 13.19 -6.33
CA ARG A 82 -17.15 13.81 -6.87
C ARG A 82 -17.59 14.97 -7.73
N ASP A 83 -16.95 16.12 -7.57
CA ASP A 83 -17.09 17.17 -8.56
C ASP A 83 -16.49 16.72 -9.90
N THR A 84 -16.67 17.52 -10.93
CA THR A 84 -16.14 17.27 -12.28
C THR A 84 -14.61 17.11 -12.32
N TYR A 85 -13.92 17.42 -11.24
CA TYR A 85 -12.45 17.36 -11.07
C TYR A 85 -12.01 16.20 -10.19
N GLY A 86 -12.92 15.30 -9.81
CA GLY A 86 -12.64 14.18 -8.94
C GLY A 86 -12.44 14.55 -7.46
N ASN A 87 -12.64 15.84 -7.09
CA ASN A 87 -12.61 16.22 -5.68
C ASN A 87 -13.90 15.76 -5.01
N ARG A 88 -13.77 15.24 -3.77
CA ARG A 88 -14.93 14.85 -2.98
C ARG A 88 -15.41 16.04 -2.16
N THR A 89 -16.71 16.25 -2.13
CA THR A 89 -17.35 17.09 -1.12
C THR A 89 -17.37 16.34 0.21
N PRO A 90 -16.96 16.98 1.33
CA PRO A 90 -17.15 16.38 2.65
C PRO A 90 -18.62 16.01 2.83
N ALA A 91 -18.89 14.81 3.36
CA ALA A 91 -20.24 14.44 3.76
C ALA A 91 -20.71 15.40 4.87
N PRO A 92 -21.98 15.85 4.86
CA PRO A 92 -22.54 16.61 5.98
C PRO A 92 -22.36 15.84 7.30
N GLU A 93 -22.16 16.54 8.43
CA GLU A 93 -22.00 15.94 9.76
C GLU A 93 -23.15 14.96 10.14
N ALA A 94 -24.34 15.16 9.59
CA ALA A 94 -25.47 14.26 9.77
C ALA A 94 -25.27 12.85 9.19
N GLN A 95 -24.23 12.64 8.38
CA GLN A 95 -23.88 11.37 7.74
C GLN A 95 -22.66 10.70 8.41
N VAL A 96 -22.41 10.96 9.68
CA VAL A 96 -21.29 10.38 10.43
C VAL A 96 -21.43 8.86 10.52
N SER A 97 -20.32 8.17 10.32
CA SER A 97 -20.23 6.71 10.45
C SER A 97 -20.71 6.24 11.81
N LYS A 98 -21.57 5.21 11.82
CA LYS A 98 -22.02 4.56 13.06
C LYS A 98 -21.05 3.46 13.45
N PRO A 99 -20.86 3.20 14.76
CA PRO A 99 -20.10 2.03 15.21
C PRO A 99 -20.71 0.75 14.63
N GLY A 100 -19.88 -0.14 14.13
CA GLY A 100 -20.29 -1.42 13.57
C GLY A 100 -19.21 -2.46 13.77
N ARG A 101 -19.63 -3.66 14.19
CA ARG A 101 -18.74 -4.78 14.45
C ARG A 101 -18.12 -5.30 13.15
N TYR A 102 -16.85 -5.70 13.22
CA TYR A 102 -16.18 -6.47 12.18
C TYR A 102 -15.20 -7.48 12.78
N GLU A 103 -14.83 -8.44 11.97
CA GLU A 103 -13.78 -9.41 12.23
C GLU A 103 -12.60 -9.13 11.30
N ARG A 104 -11.38 -9.12 11.87
CA ARG A 104 -10.15 -8.90 11.12
C ARG A 104 -9.31 -10.17 11.15
N HIS A 105 -9.06 -10.74 10.00
CA HIS A 105 -8.14 -11.86 9.86
C HIS A 105 -6.69 -11.38 9.89
N VAL A 106 -5.90 -12.04 10.69
CA VAL A 106 -4.46 -11.84 10.82
C VAL A 106 -3.75 -13.14 10.49
N PHE A 107 -2.84 -13.08 9.54
CA PHE A 107 -2.01 -14.19 9.11
C PHE A 107 -0.57 -13.90 9.48
N VAL A 108 0.11 -14.85 10.09
CA VAL A 108 1.49 -14.68 10.51
C VAL A 108 2.33 -15.81 9.90
N TYR A 109 3.25 -15.44 8.99
CA TYR A 109 4.27 -16.37 8.55
C TYR A 109 5.47 -16.27 9.49
N ILE A 110 5.87 -17.40 10.05
CA ILE A 110 7.01 -17.53 10.97
C ILE A 110 8.04 -18.45 10.31
N PRO A 111 9.20 -17.93 9.88
CA PRO A 111 10.23 -18.76 9.27
C PRO A 111 10.81 -19.75 10.27
N LYS A 112 11.27 -20.91 9.79
CA LYS A 112 11.88 -21.94 10.64
C LYS A 112 13.12 -21.42 11.38
N GLN A 113 13.83 -20.48 10.77
CA GLN A 113 15.06 -19.86 11.28
C GLN A 113 14.83 -18.64 12.17
N VAL A 114 13.58 -18.36 12.57
CA VAL A 114 13.23 -17.18 13.39
C VAL A 114 14.06 -17.14 14.68
N LYS A 115 14.49 -15.93 15.03
CA LYS A 115 15.21 -15.63 16.29
C LYS A 115 14.42 -14.60 17.09
N ALA A 116 14.80 -14.42 18.37
CA ALA A 116 14.28 -13.32 19.17
C ALA A 116 14.62 -11.97 18.52
N ASN A 117 13.76 -10.98 18.71
CA ASN A 117 13.87 -9.67 18.08
C ASN A 117 13.98 -9.76 16.56
N ALA A 118 13.11 -10.59 15.96
CA ALA A 118 13.12 -10.86 14.53
C ALA A 118 12.81 -9.59 13.71
N PRO A 119 13.47 -9.39 12.56
CA PRO A 119 12.99 -8.45 11.57
C PRO A 119 11.60 -8.87 11.09
N PHE A 120 10.81 -7.91 10.63
CA PHE A 120 9.45 -8.22 10.20
C PHE A 120 8.93 -7.27 9.13
N MET A 121 7.86 -7.70 8.45
CA MET A 121 7.11 -6.89 7.51
C MET A 121 5.62 -6.95 7.83
N VAL A 122 4.98 -5.80 7.91
CA VAL A 122 3.51 -5.67 7.98
C VAL A 122 2.97 -5.60 6.56
N VAL A 123 2.04 -6.50 6.23
CA VAL A 123 1.45 -6.61 4.89
C VAL A 123 -0.05 -6.35 4.94
N GLN A 124 -0.49 -5.30 4.27
CA GLN A 124 -1.90 -4.96 4.13
C GLN A 124 -2.58 -5.86 3.11
N ASP A 125 -3.90 -6.10 3.28
CA ASP A 125 -4.69 -7.07 2.49
C ASP A 125 -4.08 -8.49 2.53
N GLY A 126 -3.77 -8.93 3.73
CA GLY A 126 -2.93 -10.08 4.06
C GLY A 126 -3.34 -11.39 3.39
N ARG A 127 -4.63 -11.67 3.33
CA ARG A 127 -5.20 -12.85 2.65
C ARG A 127 -4.73 -12.95 1.18
N SER A 128 -4.59 -11.81 0.52
CA SER A 128 -4.18 -11.76 -0.88
C SER A 128 -2.70 -12.11 -1.10
N TYR A 129 -1.86 -12.02 -0.07
CA TYR A 129 -0.42 -12.15 -0.21
C TYR A 129 0.20 -13.35 0.51
N ILE A 130 -0.28 -13.69 1.71
CA ILE A 130 0.44 -14.57 2.63
C ILE A 130 0.80 -15.93 2.05
N ASN A 131 -0.15 -16.64 1.43
CA ASN A 131 0.07 -17.98 0.88
C ASN A 131 1.07 -18.00 -0.30
N ARG A 132 1.13 -16.90 -1.05
CA ARG A 132 2.07 -16.78 -2.18
C ARG A 132 3.45 -16.31 -1.74
N MET A 133 3.53 -15.57 -0.62
CA MET A 133 4.81 -15.12 -0.08
C MET A 133 5.59 -16.22 0.65
N ALA A 134 4.91 -17.16 1.28
CA ALA A 134 5.58 -18.17 2.09
C ALA A 134 6.66 -18.95 1.31
N PRO A 135 6.39 -19.61 0.16
CA PRO A 135 7.43 -20.30 -0.58
C PRO A 135 8.56 -19.39 -1.07
N VAL A 136 8.24 -18.13 -1.42
CA VAL A 136 9.25 -17.14 -1.80
C VAL A 136 10.20 -16.87 -0.64
N LEU A 137 9.65 -16.68 0.56
CA LEU A 137 10.43 -16.39 1.75
C LEU A 137 11.25 -17.60 2.18
N ASP A 138 10.69 -18.81 2.16
CA ASP A 138 11.41 -20.03 2.47
C ASP A 138 12.67 -20.16 1.60
N ASN A 139 12.51 -20.03 0.29
CA ASN A 139 13.60 -20.11 -0.67
C ASN A 139 14.64 -19.00 -0.49
N MET A 140 14.18 -17.75 -0.33
CA MET A 140 15.07 -16.60 -0.23
C MET A 140 15.83 -16.55 1.11
N ILE A 141 15.19 -16.94 2.21
CA ILE A 141 15.84 -17.05 3.53
C ILE A 141 16.88 -18.16 3.50
N ALA A 142 16.55 -19.34 2.97
CA ALA A 142 17.50 -20.45 2.85
C ALA A 142 18.71 -20.08 1.98
N ALA A 143 18.51 -19.30 0.93
CA ALA A 143 19.57 -18.78 0.07
C ALA A 143 20.35 -17.59 0.66
N GLY A 144 20.00 -17.10 1.86
CA GLY A 144 20.63 -15.93 2.48
C GLY A 144 20.40 -14.61 1.70
N ARG A 145 19.35 -14.52 0.91
CA ARG A 145 19.02 -13.32 0.11
C ARG A 145 18.25 -12.27 0.90
N VAL A 146 17.41 -12.73 1.84
CA VAL A 146 16.68 -11.87 2.78
C VAL A 146 16.85 -12.40 4.21
N PRO A 147 16.65 -11.58 5.25
CA PRO A 147 16.71 -12.04 6.63
C PRO A 147 15.55 -12.98 6.96
N ALA A 148 15.71 -13.80 8.00
CA ALA A 148 14.65 -14.65 8.55
C ALA A 148 13.57 -13.78 9.23
N MET A 149 12.75 -13.10 8.41
CA MET A 149 11.74 -12.15 8.85
C MET A 149 10.38 -12.79 9.08
N ILE A 150 9.66 -12.28 10.07
CA ILE A 150 8.25 -12.60 10.29
C ILE A 150 7.41 -11.73 9.36
N ILE A 151 6.38 -12.32 8.71
CA ILE A 151 5.35 -11.53 8.04
C ILE A 151 4.12 -11.46 8.93
N VAL A 152 3.66 -10.26 9.22
CA VAL A 152 2.39 -10.00 9.89
C VAL A 152 1.45 -9.41 8.85
N ALA A 153 0.66 -10.27 8.25
CA ALA A 153 -0.26 -9.93 7.17
C ALA A 153 -1.68 -9.79 7.72
N THR A 154 -2.34 -8.68 7.47
CA THR A 154 -3.66 -8.43 8.04
C THR A 154 -4.62 -7.89 6.98
N ASP A 155 -5.86 -8.39 7.01
CA ASP A 155 -6.94 -7.79 6.26
C ASP A 155 -7.41 -6.50 6.95
N SER A 156 -8.09 -5.63 6.22
CA SER A 156 -8.80 -4.49 6.82
C SER A 156 -10.11 -4.96 7.47
N GLY A 157 -10.71 -4.09 8.24
CA GLY A 157 -12.05 -4.34 8.82
C GLY A 157 -13.22 -4.23 7.84
N GLY A 158 -12.95 -4.06 6.53
CA GLY A 158 -13.99 -3.97 5.49
C GLY A 158 -13.40 -4.04 4.09
N SER A 159 -14.27 -4.22 3.09
CA SER A 159 -13.85 -4.53 1.72
C SER A 159 -13.77 -3.33 0.79
N ASP A 160 -14.41 -2.21 1.12
CA ASP A 160 -14.47 -1.03 0.26
C ASP A 160 -13.50 0.06 0.73
N ALA A 161 -12.74 0.62 -0.21
CA ALA A 161 -11.77 1.67 0.07
C ALA A 161 -12.38 3.03 0.43
N GLN A 162 -13.62 3.30 0.10
CA GLN A 162 -14.13 4.66 0.10
C GLN A 162 -15.26 4.97 1.09
N GLY A 163 -15.77 4.07 1.78
CA GLY A 163 -16.90 4.29 2.68
C GLY A 163 -16.92 3.30 3.81
N SER A 164 -15.93 2.45 3.85
CA SER A 164 -15.83 1.32 4.76
C SER A 164 -14.71 1.51 5.77
N GLN A 165 -14.60 0.54 6.65
CA GLN A 165 -13.50 0.42 7.59
C GLN A 165 -12.14 0.38 6.86
N ARG A 166 -12.04 -0.27 5.68
CA ARG A 166 -10.79 -0.31 4.89
C ARG A 166 -10.34 1.08 4.46
N GLY A 167 -11.27 1.92 3.99
CA GLY A 167 -10.95 3.31 3.66
C GLY A 167 -10.45 4.11 4.86
N LEU A 168 -11.12 3.96 6.02
CA LEU A 168 -10.70 4.61 7.26
C LEU A 168 -9.29 4.17 7.70
N GLU A 169 -8.96 2.92 7.52
CA GLU A 169 -7.66 2.37 7.92
C GLU A 169 -6.54 2.73 6.96
N TYR A 170 -6.78 2.59 5.65
CA TYR A 170 -5.73 2.64 4.64
C TYR A 170 -5.61 3.98 3.93
N ASP A 171 -6.73 4.69 3.69
CA ASP A 171 -6.74 5.94 2.92
C ASP A 171 -6.73 7.19 3.82
N THR A 172 -6.60 7.04 5.13
CA THR A 172 -6.41 8.15 6.07
C THR A 172 -4.94 8.52 6.18
N LEU A 173 -4.61 9.77 5.91
CA LEU A 173 -3.25 10.28 6.02
C LEU A 173 -2.93 10.68 7.47
N SER A 174 -2.75 9.69 8.31
CA SER A 174 -2.45 9.88 9.75
C SER A 174 -1.58 8.74 10.29
N ASP A 175 -1.11 8.89 11.52
CA ASP A 175 -0.36 7.87 12.24
C ASP A 175 -1.23 6.77 12.87
N ARG A 176 -2.57 6.89 12.75
CA ARG A 176 -3.52 6.04 13.45
C ARG A 176 -3.31 4.55 13.17
N TYR A 177 -3.10 4.18 11.91
CA TYR A 177 -2.91 2.78 11.54
C TYR A 177 -1.58 2.22 12.08
N SER A 178 -0.49 2.98 12.00
CA SER A 178 0.78 2.53 12.59
C SER A 178 0.70 2.41 14.11
N ASN A 179 -0.03 3.30 14.77
CA ASN A 179 -0.26 3.19 16.21
C ASN A 179 -1.09 1.96 16.57
N TRP A 180 -2.09 1.60 15.76
CA TRP A 180 -2.84 0.35 15.92
C TRP A 180 -1.95 -0.88 15.76
N VAL A 181 -1.08 -0.88 14.76
CA VAL A 181 -0.11 -1.98 14.54
C VAL A 181 0.79 -2.16 15.77
N GLU A 182 1.33 -1.07 16.31
CA GLU A 182 2.25 -1.12 17.47
C GLU A 182 1.56 -1.49 18.78
N GLN A 183 0.35 -0.97 19.01
CA GLN A 183 -0.30 -1.08 20.31
C GLN A 183 -1.25 -2.27 20.42
N GLU A 184 -1.75 -2.78 19.30
CA GLU A 184 -2.75 -3.83 19.32
C GLU A 184 -2.31 -5.07 18.51
N LEU A 185 -1.88 -4.90 17.24
CA LEU A 185 -1.56 -6.03 16.36
C LEU A 185 -0.30 -6.79 16.78
N LEU A 186 0.84 -6.12 16.88
CA LEU A 186 2.11 -6.77 17.21
C LEU A 186 2.11 -7.39 18.60
N PRO A 187 1.56 -6.75 19.66
CA PRO A 187 1.38 -7.39 20.96
C PRO A 187 0.52 -8.66 20.91
N ALA A 188 -0.59 -8.64 20.16
CA ALA A 188 -1.44 -9.82 20.02
C ALA A 188 -0.72 -10.99 19.33
N VAL A 189 0.09 -10.71 18.30
CA VAL A 189 0.93 -11.72 17.63
C VAL A 189 1.98 -12.28 18.58
N SER A 190 2.69 -11.40 19.30
CA SER A 190 3.73 -11.81 20.27
C SER A 190 3.16 -12.70 21.37
N GLN A 191 2.03 -12.33 21.94
CA GLN A 191 1.37 -13.10 22.98
C GLN A 191 0.91 -14.49 22.51
N ARG A 192 0.38 -14.58 21.27
CA ARG A 192 -0.17 -15.84 20.73
C ARG A 192 0.90 -16.83 20.32
N TYR A 193 2.00 -16.34 19.77
CA TYR A 193 2.98 -17.20 19.10
C TYR A 193 4.36 -17.19 19.75
N GLY A 194 4.56 -16.45 20.85
CA GLY A 194 5.82 -16.39 21.57
C GLY A 194 6.97 -15.78 20.76
N VAL A 195 6.65 -14.95 19.76
CA VAL A 195 7.65 -14.26 18.97
C VAL A 195 7.91 -12.85 19.46
N SER A 196 9.08 -12.31 19.19
CA SER A 196 9.43 -10.93 19.49
C SER A 196 9.96 -10.22 18.25
N PHE A 197 9.64 -8.94 18.14
CA PHE A 197 9.95 -8.10 16.98
C PHE A 197 11.10 -7.15 17.31
N THR A 198 11.97 -6.90 16.34
CA THR A 198 13.04 -5.91 16.50
C THR A 198 12.50 -4.49 16.68
N SER A 199 13.19 -3.70 17.50
CA SER A 199 12.98 -2.24 17.60
C SER A 199 13.80 -1.45 16.60
N ASP A 200 14.77 -2.09 15.91
CA ASP A 200 15.57 -1.44 14.87
C ASP A 200 14.68 -1.08 13.66
N PRO A 201 14.54 0.21 13.31
CA PRO A 201 13.72 0.61 12.18
C PRO A 201 14.22 0.08 10.82
N GLU A 202 15.50 -0.31 10.71
CA GLU A 202 16.03 -0.98 9.53
C GLU A 202 15.60 -2.45 9.43
N GLY A 203 15.15 -3.05 10.51
CA GLY A 203 14.57 -4.39 10.56
C GLY A 203 13.05 -4.42 10.38
N ARG A 204 12.42 -3.29 10.01
CA ARG A 204 10.96 -3.14 9.99
C ARG A 204 10.49 -2.62 8.64
N ALA A 205 9.61 -3.36 7.99
CA ALA A 205 9.10 -3.05 6.66
C ALA A 205 7.57 -3.06 6.62
N THR A 206 7.02 -2.41 5.59
CA THR A 206 5.59 -2.38 5.29
C THR A 206 5.35 -2.66 3.82
N MET A 207 4.24 -3.32 3.48
CA MET A 207 3.90 -3.67 2.10
C MET A 207 2.39 -3.62 1.86
N GLY A 208 1.99 -3.25 0.66
CA GLY A 208 0.61 -3.40 0.21
C GLY A 208 0.42 -3.13 -1.27
N GLY A 209 -0.81 -3.37 -1.72
CA GLY A 209 -1.28 -2.99 -3.04
C GLY A 209 -2.42 -1.97 -2.93
N SER A 210 -2.53 -1.04 -3.90
CA SER A 210 -3.62 -0.06 -3.93
C SER A 210 -3.68 0.79 -2.65
N SER A 211 -4.82 0.85 -1.99
CA SER A 211 -4.96 1.49 -0.66
C SER A 211 -4.03 0.88 0.39
N GLY A 212 -3.73 -0.42 0.31
CA GLY A 212 -2.73 -1.04 1.18
C GLY A 212 -1.33 -0.46 0.98
N ALA A 213 -0.98 -0.10 -0.25
CA ALA A 213 0.33 0.49 -0.57
C ALA A 213 0.47 1.92 -0.02
N ILE A 214 -0.58 2.75 -0.13
CA ILE A 214 -0.52 4.08 0.49
C ILE A 214 -0.53 3.97 2.02
N CYS A 215 -1.24 3.01 2.60
CA CYS A 215 -1.17 2.71 4.04
C CYS A 215 0.26 2.36 4.46
N ALA A 216 0.93 1.48 3.71
CA ALA A 216 2.32 1.11 3.95
C ALA A 216 3.26 2.33 3.93
N TRP A 217 3.10 3.21 2.94
CA TRP A 217 3.83 4.46 2.87
C TRP A 217 3.51 5.39 4.04
N THR A 218 2.23 5.54 4.38
CA THR A 218 1.75 6.40 5.46
C THR A 218 2.33 5.99 6.81
N MET A 219 2.43 4.69 7.10
CA MET A 219 3.10 4.18 8.30
C MET A 219 4.54 4.69 8.39
N ALA A 220 5.33 4.53 7.33
CA ALA A 220 6.72 4.99 7.28
C ALA A 220 6.83 6.52 7.29
N TRP A 221 5.91 7.22 6.63
CA TRP A 221 5.91 8.67 6.56
C TRP A 221 5.72 9.34 7.93
N TYR A 222 4.78 8.83 8.73
CA TYR A 222 4.51 9.38 10.06
C TYR A 222 5.47 8.86 11.13
N HIS A 223 5.98 7.64 10.96
CA HIS A 223 6.89 6.99 11.92
C HIS A 223 8.18 6.45 11.29
N PRO A 224 9.02 7.32 10.69
CA PRO A 224 10.30 6.88 10.11
C PRO A 224 11.31 6.39 11.15
N GLU A 225 11.08 6.68 12.42
CA GLU A 225 11.82 6.10 13.56
C GLU A 225 11.43 4.65 13.85
N ARG A 226 10.33 4.17 13.25
CA ARG A 226 9.83 2.78 13.37
C ARG A 226 9.93 2.02 12.07
N TYR A 227 9.53 2.62 10.94
CA TYR A 227 9.45 1.95 9.64
C TYR A 227 10.25 2.72 8.60
N ARG A 228 11.18 2.03 7.94
CA ARG A 228 12.05 2.64 6.93
C ARG A 228 12.01 1.96 5.57
N LYS A 229 11.32 0.84 5.45
CA LYS A 229 11.24 0.04 4.22
C LYS A 229 9.80 -0.11 3.77
N VAL A 230 9.51 0.30 2.54
CA VAL A 230 8.17 0.28 1.95
C VAL A 230 8.18 -0.45 0.62
N LEU A 231 7.25 -1.39 0.44
CA LEU A 231 6.99 -2.06 -0.82
C LEU A 231 5.57 -1.72 -1.29
N SER A 232 5.47 -1.05 -2.44
CA SER A 232 4.24 -0.47 -2.97
C SER A 232 3.91 -1.04 -4.36
N TYR A 233 2.79 -1.72 -4.48
CA TYR A 233 2.22 -2.12 -5.77
C TYR A 233 0.99 -1.27 -6.08
N SER A 234 0.96 -0.61 -7.24
CA SER A 234 -0.18 0.22 -7.68
C SER A 234 -0.68 1.21 -6.63
N GLY A 235 0.25 1.93 -5.97
CA GLY A 235 -0.07 2.77 -4.81
C GLY A 235 -1.15 3.82 -5.08
N THR A 236 -2.11 3.97 -4.16
CA THR A 236 -3.21 4.93 -4.23
C THR A 236 -2.73 6.36 -3.92
N PHE A 237 -1.74 6.85 -4.68
CA PHE A 237 -1.24 8.22 -4.56
C PHE A 237 -2.13 9.24 -5.31
N VAL A 238 -3.38 8.88 -5.54
CA VAL A 238 -4.42 9.68 -6.20
C VAL A 238 -5.26 10.47 -5.21
N ASN A 239 -6.19 11.27 -5.74
CA ASN A 239 -7.16 12.03 -4.94
C ASN A 239 -8.19 11.10 -4.28
N GLN A 240 -7.73 10.37 -3.27
CA GLN A 240 -8.55 9.46 -2.48
C GLN A 240 -8.17 9.58 -1.00
N ALA A 241 -9.17 9.75 -0.16
CA ALA A 241 -9.05 9.74 1.30
C ALA A 241 -10.38 9.31 1.93
N SER A 242 -10.30 8.76 3.13
CA SER A 242 -11.50 8.37 3.90
C SER A 242 -11.20 8.36 5.41
N PRO A 243 -11.75 9.31 6.20
CA PRO A 243 -12.53 10.47 5.78
C PRO A 243 -11.69 11.53 5.06
N LEU A 244 -12.36 12.51 4.44
CA LEU A 244 -11.67 13.68 3.94
C LEU A 244 -11.17 14.54 5.10
N ASP A 245 -9.89 14.89 5.08
CA ASP A 245 -9.28 15.84 6.02
C ASP A 245 -9.08 17.19 5.32
N PRO A 246 -9.60 18.29 5.87
CA PRO A 246 -9.37 19.63 5.32
C PRO A 246 -7.88 20.01 5.19
N LYS A 247 -6.99 19.40 5.98
CA LYS A 247 -5.54 19.63 5.88
C LYS A 247 -4.91 18.89 4.70
N THR A 248 -5.53 17.81 4.25
CA THR A 248 -5.10 16.97 3.12
C THR A 248 -6.27 16.67 2.19
N PRO A 249 -6.89 17.73 1.59
CA PRO A 249 -8.19 17.61 0.92
C PRO A 249 -8.15 16.73 -0.34
N ARG A 250 -6.96 16.42 -0.86
CA ARG A 250 -6.75 15.56 -2.02
C ARG A 250 -6.20 14.19 -1.65
N GLY A 251 -6.31 13.78 -0.37
CA GLY A 251 -5.89 12.45 0.06
C GLY A 251 -4.47 12.09 -0.36
N GLY A 252 -4.29 10.90 -0.94
CA GLY A 252 -2.97 10.39 -1.34
C GLY A 252 -2.21 11.26 -2.33
N TRP A 253 -2.91 12.07 -3.11
CA TRP A 253 -2.29 13.04 -4.01
C TRP A 253 -1.41 14.06 -3.30
N GLU A 254 -1.70 14.36 -2.04
CA GLU A 254 -0.94 15.34 -1.26
C GLU A 254 0.51 14.91 -1.03
N TYR A 255 0.81 13.62 -1.02
CA TYR A 255 2.19 13.18 -0.81
C TYR A 255 3.15 13.76 -1.84
N HIS A 256 2.87 13.60 -3.11
CA HIS A 256 3.76 14.10 -4.16
C HIS A 256 3.51 15.56 -4.54
N ALA A 257 2.30 16.09 -4.28
CA ALA A 257 1.97 17.48 -4.63
C ALA A 257 2.50 18.48 -3.59
N THR A 258 2.46 18.15 -2.30
CA THR A 258 2.72 19.13 -1.23
C THR A 258 3.58 18.58 -0.09
N MET A 259 3.31 17.38 0.42
CA MET A 259 3.91 16.90 1.67
C MET A 259 5.40 16.58 1.51
N ILE A 260 5.78 15.77 0.52
CA ILE A 260 7.18 15.42 0.27
C ILE A 260 7.98 16.65 -0.18
N PRO A 261 7.49 17.50 -1.12
CA PRO A 261 8.21 18.71 -1.51
C PRO A 261 8.53 19.65 -0.35
N LYS A 262 7.60 19.83 0.60
CA LYS A 262 7.75 20.76 1.73
C LYS A 262 8.53 20.19 2.91
N ALA A 263 8.56 18.87 3.07
CA ALA A 263 9.22 18.24 4.21
C ALA A 263 10.74 18.07 4.00
N ALA A 264 11.47 17.97 5.09
CA ALA A 264 12.83 17.42 5.07
C ALA A 264 12.78 15.95 4.63
N LYS A 265 13.84 15.49 3.96
CA LYS A 265 13.97 14.08 3.58
C LYS A 265 13.93 13.19 4.82
N LYS A 266 13.10 12.17 4.79
CA LYS A 266 13.02 11.13 5.82
C LYS A 266 13.88 9.91 5.44
N PRO A 267 14.40 9.13 6.39
CA PRO A 267 15.22 7.96 6.11
C PRO A 267 14.36 6.76 5.67
N ILE A 268 13.59 6.92 4.59
CA ILE A 268 12.70 5.90 4.05
C ILE A 268 13.25 5.40 2.72
N ARG A 269 13.25 4.09 2.55
CA ARG A 269 13.50 3.38 1.30
C ARG A 269 12.19 2.85 0.76
N ILE A 270 11.93 3.04 -0.53
CA ILE A 270 10.71 2.55 -1.16
C ILE A 270 10.98 1.88 -2.50
N TRP A 271 10.43 0.69 -2.67
CA TRP A 271 10.28 0.05 -3.96
C TRP A 271 8.83 0.23 -4.43
N MET A 272 8.63 0.71 -5.65
CA MET A 272 7.32 1.02 -6.23
C MET A 272 7.14 0.34 -7.57
N GLU A 273 5.91 -0.13 -7.82
CA GLU A 273 5.49 -0.59 -9.13
C GLU A 273 4.11 -0.02 -9.49
N VAL A 274 3.87 0.20 -10.78
CA VAL A 274 2.55 0.51 -11.33
C VAL A 274 2.42 -0.06 -12.74
N GLY A 275 1.22 -0.54 -13.08
CA GLY A 275 0.87 -0.97 -14.42
C GLY A 275 0.58 0.19 -15.36
N GLU A 276 0.93 0.06 -16.65
CA GLU A 276 0.58 1.04 -17.69
C GLU A 276 -0.93 1.23 -17.83
N LYS A 277 -1.69 0.14 -17.69
CA LYS A 277 -3.16 0.10 -17.78
C LYS A 277 -3.81 -0.03 -16.39
N ASP A 278 -3.19 0.59 -15.40
CA ASP A 278 -3.73 0.65 -14.04
C ASP A 278 -5.03 1.46 -13.99
N ASN A 279 -5.72 1.48 -12.86
CA ASN A 279 -6.99 2.19 -12.70
C ASN A 279 -6.92 3.62 -13.26
N HIS A 280 -7.93 3.98 -14.05
CA HIS A 280 -8.06 5.32 -14.62
C HIS A 280 -6.84 5.80 -15.44
N PHE A 281 -6.13 4.88 -16.09
CA PHE A 281 -4.90 5.17 -16.85
C PHE A 281 -5.10 6.16 -18.00
N ASP A 282 -6.31 6.28 -18.53
CA ASP A 282 -6.72 7.18 -19.60
C ASP A 282 -7.41 8.47 -19.08
N ASP A 283 -7.61 8.60 -17.76
CA ASP A 283 -8.17 9.82 -17.19
C ASP A 283 -7.20 10.99 -17.33
N PRO A 284 -7.72 12.19 -17.66
CA PRO A 284 -6.90 13.41 -17.64
C PRO A 284 -6.31 13.68 -16.25
N GLU A 285 -5.12 14.28 -16.21
CA GLU A 285 -4.40 14.56 -14.96
C GLU A 285 -5.19 15.41 -13.96
N ASN A 286 -6.04 16.31 -14.46
CA ASN A 286 -6.85 17.20 -13.62
C ASN A 286 -7.90 16.45 -12.78
N THR A 287 -8.27 15.23 -13.15
CA THR A 287 -9.09 14.36 -12.30
C THR A 287 -8.36 13.94 -11.03
N ARG A 288 -7.02 13.92 -11.06
CA ARG A 288 -6.13 13.39 -10.02
C ARG A 288 -6.42 11.93 -9.65
N HIS A 289 -7.08 11.21 -10.56
CA HIS A 289 -7.46 9.81 -10.37
C HIS A 289 -6.71 8.83 -11.27
N ASN A 290 -5.80 9.29 -12.11
CA ASN A 290 -4.97 8.45 -12.96
C ASN A 290 -3.83 7.83 -12.13
N TRP A 291 -3.90 6.50 -11.90
CA TRP A 291 -2.92 5.78 -11.08
C TRP A 291 -1.51 5.79 -11.65
N PRO A 292 -1.28 5.43 -12.95
CA PRO A 292 0.05 5.53 -13.56
C PRO A 292 0.66 6.91 -13.40
N LEU A 293 -0.11 7.95 -13.67
CA LEU A 293 0.35 9.31 -13.59
C LEU A 293 0.70 9.74 -12.15
N ALA A 294 -0.14 9.37 -11.18
CA ALA A 294 0.10 9.66 -9.76
C ALA A 294 1.35 8.94 -9.24
N ASN A 295 1.58 7.69 -9.65
CA ASN A 295 2.78 6.94 -9.29
C ASN A 295 4.03 7.49 -9.98
N ASN A 296 3.95 7.91 -11.26
CA ASN A 296 5.03 8.62 -11.94
C ASN A 296 5.42 9.91 -11.20
N ARG A 297 4.43 10.70 -10.72
CA ARG A 297 4.66 11.89 -9.91
C ARG A 297 5.30 11.56 -8.57
N MET A 298 4.83 10.51 -7.92
CA MET A 298 5.41 10.06 -6.65
C MET A 298 6.88 9.65 -6.83
N ALA A 299 7.20 8.84 -7.83
CA ALA A 299 8.57 8.43 -8.14
C ALA A 299 9.46 9.64 -8.46
N ALA A 300 8.97 10.58 -9.27
CA ALA A 300 9.72 11.78 -9.65
C ALA A 300 10.06 12.67 -8.44
N VAL A 301 9.10 12.92 -7.55
CA VAL A 301 9.34 13.74 -6.35
C VAL A 301 10.26 13.06 -5.35
N LEU A 302 10.14 11.75 -5.19
CA LEU A 302 11.05 10.97 -4.33
C LEU A 302 12.50 11.06 -4.85
N LYS A 303 12.70 10.90 -6.15
CA LYS A 303 13.99 11.04 -6.81
C LYS A 303 14.55 12.45 -6.64
N GLN A 304 13.74 13.49 -6.90
CA GLN A 304 14.14 14.90 -6.72
C GLN A 304 14.57 15.21 -5.29
N LYS A 305 13.91 14.61 -4.30
CA LYS A 305 14.24 14.77 -2.87
C LYS A 305 15.38 13.85 -2.41
N GLY A 306 15.93 13.02 -3.32
CA GLY A 306 17.05 12.12 -3.04
C GLY A 306 16.68 10.93 -2.14
N TYR A 307 15.42 10.49 -2.14
CA TYR A 307 15.04 9.25 -1.44
C TYR A 307 15.71 8.04 -2.10
N ASP A 308 15.98 7.02 -1.30
CA ASP A 308 16.39 5.71 -1.79
C ASP A 308 15.15 5.00 -2.34
N ASN A 309 14.94 5.11 -3.65
CA ASN A 309 13.75 4.58 -4.32
C ASN A 309 14.09 3.77 -5.57
N LYS A 310 13.32 2.72 -5.80
CA LYS A 310 13.29 1.96 -7.04
C LYS A 310 11.89 2.05 -7.62
N TYR A 311 11.79 2.39 -8.90
CA TYR A 311 10.53 2.47 -9.61
C TYR A 311 10.50 1.48 -10.78
N VAL A 312 9.42 0.70 -10.86
CA VAL A 312 9.15 -0.27 -11.92
C VAL A 312 7.84 0.10 -12.61
N PHE A 313 7.88 0.24 -13.93
CA PHE A 313 6.72 0.51 -14.76
C PHE A 313 6.43 -0.72 -15.62
N ALA A 314 5.25 -1.32 -15.44
CA ALA A 314 4.88 -2.58 -16.06
C ALA A 314 3.97 -2.35 -17.27
N MET A 315 4.49 -2.59 -18.49
CA MET A 315 3.76 -2.39 -19.74
C MET A 315 2.58 -3.34 -19.87
N ASN A 316 1.44 -2.84 -20.32
CA ASN A 316 0.20 -3.61 -20.48
C ASN A 316 -0.34 -4.28 -19.20
N ALA A 317 0.20 -3.96 -18.02
CA ALA A 317 -0.28 -4.45 -16.74
C ALA A 317 -1.42 -3.59 -16.20
N GLY A 318 -2.36 -4.23 -15.51
CA GLY A 318 -3.48 -3.58 -14.82
C GLY A 318 -3.18 -3.28 -13.35
N HIS A 319 -4.25 -3.00 -12.61
CA HIS A 319 -4.18 -2.65 -11.19
C HIS A 319 -3.73 -3.84 -10.32
N VAL A 320 -2.62 -3.68 -9.60
CA VAL A 320 -2.00 -4.73 -8.77
C VAL A 320 -1.92 -6.06 -9.54
N ASP A 321 -1.43 -6.00 -10.78
CA ASP A 321 -1.42 -7.16 -11.67
C ASP A 321 -0.65 -8.32 -11.03
N ASN A 322 -1.37 -9.39 -10.73
CA ASN A 322 -0.81 -10.54 -10.03
C ASN A 322 0.39 -11.17 -10.77
N ARG A 323 0.43 -11.10 -12.10
CA ARG A 323 1.54 -11.64 -12.91
C ARG A 323 2.80 -10.80 -12.67
N VAL A 324 2.65 -9.48 -12.60
CA VAL A 324 3.75 -8.55 -12.29
C VAL A 324 4.24 -8.76 -10.86
N VAL A 325 3.32 -8.86 -9.90
CA VAL A 325 3.67 -9.17 -8.50
C VAL A 325 4.46 -10.47 -8.41
N ARG A 326 4.01 -11.53 -9.08
CA ARG A 326 4.69 -12.84 -9.07
C ARG A 326 6.05 -12.82 -9.76
N GLN A 327 6.25 -11.97 -10.74
CA GLN A 327 7.56 -11.80 -11.37
C GLN A 327 8.53 -10.99 -10.51
N THR A 328 8.04 -9.97 -9.82
CA THR A 328 8.91 -8.93 -9.24
C THR A 328 9.11 -9.05 -7.73
N LEU A 329 8.23 -9.73 -7.00
CA LEU A 329 8.27 -9.77 -5.53
C LEU A 329 9.62 -10.25 -4.96
N PRO A 330 10.26 -11.33 -5.46
CA PRO A 330 11.56 -11.74 -4.92
C PRO A 330 12.63 -10.66 -5.08
N SER A 331 12.76 -10.07 -6.26
CA SER A 331 13.74 -9.01 -6.52
C SER A 331 13.42 -7.73 -5.72
N ALA A 332 12.14 -7.43 -5.53
CA ALA A 332 11.70 -6.29 -4.71
C ALA A 332 12.06 -6.48 -3.23
N LEU A 333 11.84 -7.69 -2.69
CA LEU A 333 12.25 -8.05 -1.33
C LEU A 333 13.76 -7.97 -1.15
N GLU A 334 14.54 -8.53 -2.07
CA GLU A 334 16.00 -8.49 -2.02
C GLU A 334 16.53 -7.05 -2.08
N TRP A 335 15.97 -6.22 -2.97
CA TRP A 335 16.32 -4.80 -3.05
C TRP A 335 15.96 -4.05 -1.76
N LEU A 336 14.80 -4.33 -1.19
CA LEU A 336 14.30 -3.66 0.02
C LEU A 336 15.14 -3.99 1.25
N TRP A 337 15.58 -5.25 1.37
CA TRP A 337 16.35 -5.74 2.52
C TRP A 337 17.87 -5.68 2.32
N ARG A 338 18.35 -5.11 1.21
CA ARG A 338 19.79 -4.96 0.99
C ARG A 338 20.43 -4.14 2.12
N GLY A 339 21.60 -4.61 2.59
CA GLY A 339 22.34 -3.97 3.67
C GLY A 339 21.84 -4.29 5.08
N TYR A 340 20.73 -5.03 5.23
CA TYR A 340 20.33 -5.56 6.53
C TYR A 340 20.95 -6.94 6.77
N PRO A 341 21.39 -7.28 8.02
CA PRO A 341 21.96 -8.59 8.33
C PRO A 341 20.99 -9.74 7.98
N LYS A 342 21.53 -10.84 7.48
CA LYS A 342 20.76 -12.02 7.02
C LYS A 342 20.99 -13.22 7.91
#